data_4399bcdb726a7c3a2b151a27d4b3bebe
#
_entry.id   4399bcdb726a7c3a2b151a27d4b3bebe
#
_cell.length_a   1.000
_cell.length_b   1.000
_cell.length_c   1.000
_cell.angle_alpha   90.00
_cell.angle_beta   90.00
_cell.angle_gamma   90.00
#
_symmetry.space_group_name_H-M   'P 1'
#
loop_
_entity.id
_entity.type
_entity.pdbx_description
1 polymer ?
#
loop_
_entity_poly.entity_id
_entity_poly.type
_entity_poly.pdbx_seq_one_letter_code
_entity_poly.pdbx_strand_id
1 'polypeptide(L)'
;MLAALGSDEQEGWIASLVASADPDQAIKALGQLHEAGVDLASVADDLAWREALVNVVGMSTALADHLVRHPESVRQLRNVSAVAPTARDRRVRLLSAVGADPRDARPRASGPDATEALRIAYRDELLTTVVRDLVHGARVDDVA
;
A
#
# COMPACT_ATOMS: atom_id res chain seq x y z
N MET A 1 -18.25 6.89 8.90
CA MET A 1 -16.81 7.16 8.98
C MET A 1 -16.51 8.67 9.01
N LEU A 2 -16.68 9.41 7.92
CA LEU A 2 -16.33 10.86 7.86
C LEU A 2 -17.08 11.74 8.88
N ALA A 3 -18.29 11.39 9.26
CA ALA A 3 -19.10 12.17 10.22
C ALA A 3 -18.53 12.22 11.66
N ALA A 4 -17.54 11.40 11.99
CA ALA A 4 -16.87 11.38 13.30
C ALA A 4 -15.57 12.20 13.32
N LEU A 5 -15.14 12.75 12.19
CA LEU A 5 -13.93 13.55 12.03
C LEU A 5 -14.22 15.04 12.26
N GLY A 6 -13.22 15.82 12.63
CA GLY A 6 -13.31 17.27 12.68
C GLY A 6 -13.55 17.90 11.30
N SER A 7 -14.03 19.15 11.25
CA SER A 7 -14.34 19.82 9.97
C SER A 7 -13.15 19.88 9.02
N ASP A 8 -11.97 20.23 9.54
CA ASP A 8 -10.74 20.36 8.74
C ASP A 8 -10.25 19.01 8.20
N GLU A 9 -10.42 17.94 9.00
CA GLU A 9 -10.12 16.57 8.56
C GLU A 9 -11.08 16.12 7.46
N GLN A 10 -12.37 16.44 7.59
CA GLN A 10 -13.37 16.14 6.56
C GLN A 10 -13.07 16.82 5.23
N GLU A 11 -12.72 18.12 5.26
CA GLU A 11 -12.32 18.86 4.05
C GLU A 11 -11.12 18.24 3.38
N GLY A 12 -10.11 17.84 4.16
CA GLY A 12 -8.92 17.15 3.66
C GLY A 12 -9.24 15.83 2.95
N TRP A 13 -10.12 15.00 3.54
CA TRP A 13 -10.57 13.76 2.90
C TRP A 13 -11.37 14.03 1.63
N ILE A 14 -12.28 15.00 1.63
CA ILE A 14 -13.08 15.38 0.46
C ILE A 14 -12.16 15.81 -0.68
N ALA A 15 -11.17 16.68 -0.40
CA ALA A 15 -10.22 17.12 -1.42
C ALA A 15 -9.44 15.96 -2.04
N SER A 16 -8.93 15.03 -1.23
CA SER A 16 -8.21 13.84 -1.72
C SER A 16 -9.12 12.91 -2.54
N LEU A 17 -10.38 12.72 -2.11
CA LEU A 17 -11.34 11.88 -2.81
C LEU A 17 -11.71 12.45 -4.18
N VAL A 18 -11.98 13.76 -4.26
CA VAL A 18 -12.30 14.44 -5.52
C VAL A 18 -11.14 14.35 -6.51
N ALA A 19 -9.90 14.34 -6.03
CA ALA A 19 -8.70 14.22 -6.86
C ALA A 19 -8.39 12.77 -7.28
N SER A 20 -9.05 11.76 -6.70
CA SER A 20 -8.80 10.35 -7.02
C SER A 20 -9.37 9.92 -8.37
N ALA A 21 -8.84 8.83 -8.93
CA ALA A 21 -9.29 8.30 -10.22
C ALA A 21 -10.75 7.78 -10.18
N ASP A 22 -11.16 7.19 -9.05
CA ASP A 22 -12.52 6.72 -8.80
C ASP A 22 -12.90 7.02 -7.34
N PRO A 23 -13.60 8.16 -7.08
CA PRO A 23 -14.02 8.54 -5.74
C PRO A 23 -14.96 7.54 -5.07
N ASP A 24 -15.85 6.92 -5.81
CA ASP A 24 -16.84 5.98 -5.26
C ASP A 24 -16.14 4.70 -4.80
N GLN A 25 -15.21 4.19 -5.60
CA GLN A 25 -14.36 3.06 -5.22
C GLN A 25 -13.52 3.39 -3.98
N ALA A 26 -12.91 4.58 -3.95
CA ALA A 26 -12.10 5.03 -2.82
C ALA A 26 -12.93 5.12 -1.52
N ILE A 27 -14.11 5.72 -1.56
CA ILE A 27 -15.01 5.82 -0.39
C ILE A 27 -15.38 4.43 0.13
N LYS A 28 -15.75 3.51 -0.76
CA LYS A 28 -16.07 2.12 -0.40
C LYS A 28 -14.90 1.43 0.27
N ALA A 29 -13.72 1.53 -0.31
CA ALA A 29 -12.52 0.89 0.23
C ALA A 29 -12.11 1.49 1.58
N LEU A 30 -12.19 2.81 1.76
CA LEU A 30 -11.92 3.47 3.04
C LEU A 30 -12.90 3.02 4.12
N GLY A 31 -14.17 2.82 3.78
CA GLY A 31 -15.18 2.25 4.71
C GLY A 31 -14.77 0.86 5.18
N GLN A 32 -14.37 -0.01 4.25
CA GLN A 32 -13.91 -1.37 4.55
C GLN A 32 -12.61 -1.39 5.37
N LEU A 33 -11.66 -0.48 5.08
CA LEU A 33 -10.43 -0.34 5.86
C LEU A 33 -10.72 0.11 7.30
N HIS A 34 -11.66 1.02 7.49
CA HIS A 34 -12.11 1.43 8.81
C HIS A 34 -12.72 0.26 9.60
N GLU A 35 -13.58 -0.54 8.95
CA GLU A 35 -14.15 -1.76 9.52
C GLU A 35 -13.09 -2.82 9.85
N ALA A 36 -12.02 -2.89 9.05
CA ALA A 36 -10.85 -3.74 9.30
C ALA A 36 -9.91 -3.21 10.40
N GLY A 37 -10.22 -2.06 11.01
CA GLY A 37 -9.49 -1.50 12.15
C GLY A 37 -8.34 -0.55 11.78
N VAL A 38 -8.28 -0.06 10.54
CA VAL A 38 -7.32 0.98 10.17
C VAL A 38 -7.68 2.30 10.86
N ASP A 39 -6.72 2.89 11.55
CA ASP A 39 -6.86 4.21 12.16
C ASP A 39 -6.75 5.31 11.10
N LEU A 40 -7.90 5.65 10.51
CA LEU A 40 -7.99 6.68 9.47
C LEU A 40 -7.78 8.09 10.01
N ALA A 41 -7.90 8.34 11.32
CA ALA A 41 -7.59 9.63 11.92
C ALA A 41 -6.07 9.88 11.82
N SER A 42 -5.24 8.90 12.19
CA SER A 42 -3.78 9.01 12.01
C SER A 42 -3.37 9.20 10.54
N VAL A 43 -4.14 8.66 9.58
CA VAL A 43 -3.90 8.88 8.14
C VAL A 43 -4.29 10.30 7.75
N ALA A 44 -5.37 10.85 8.33
CA ALA A 44 -5.85 12.21 8.05
C ALA A 44 -4.81 13.28 8.40
N ASP A 45 -4.05 13.08 9.46
CA ASP A 45 -3.01 14.01 9.94
C ASP A 45 -1.79 14.11 9.01
N ASP A 46 -1.62 13.15 8.11
CA ASP A 46 -0.48 13.08 7.17
C ASP A 46 -0.99 13.19 5.72
N LEU A 47 -0.89 14.39 5.15
CA LEU A 47 -1.38 14.68 3.79
C LEU A 47 -0.84 13.69 2.75
N ALA A 48 0.47 13.43 2.76
CA ALA A 48 1.10 12.57 1.76
C ALA A 48 0.63 11.12 1.91
N TRP A 49 0.45 10.64 3.13
CA TRP A 49 -0.06 9.30 3.39
C TRP A 49 -1.53 9.17 2.99
N ARG A 50 -2.35 10.17 3.32
CA ARG A 50 -3.77 10.23 2.91
C ARG A 50 -3.93 10.21 1.40
N GLU A 51 -3.20 11.07 0.68
CA GLU A 51 -3.22 11.11 -0.78
C GLU A 51 -2.76 9.78 -1.40
N ALA A 52 -1.67 9.20 -0.89
CA ALA A 52 -1.19 7.89 -1.34
C ALA A 52 -2.25 6.81 -1.16
N LEU A 53 -2.90 6.74 0.01
CA LEU A 53 -3.95 5.77 0.29
C LEU A 53 -5.14 5.96 -0.64
N VAL A 54 -5.69 7.18 -0.72
CA VAL A 54 -6.88 7.47 -1.55
C VAL A 54 -6.61 7.16 -3.02
N ASN A 55 -5.45 7.56 -3.54
CA ASN A 55 -5.10 7.30 -4.94
C ASN A 55 -4.94 5.80 -5.22
N VAL A 56 -4.27 5.06 -4.35
CA VAL A 56 -4.11 3.60 -4.51
C VAL A 56 -5.47 2.90 -4.52
N VAL A 57 -6.32 3.17 -3.55
CA VAL A 57 -7.61 2.46 -3.44
C VAL A 57 -8.62 2.93 -4.50
N GLY A 58 -8.53 4.18 -4.97
CA GLY A 58 -9.36 4.70 -6.07
C GLY A 58 -8.89 4.24 -7.45
N MET A 59 -7.62 3.85 -7.61
CA MET A 59 -7.07 3.43 -8.88
C MET A 59 -7.15 1.91 -9.10
N SER A 60 -7.08 1.11 -8.04
CA SER A 60 -6.96 -0.34 -8.16
C SER A 60 -7.79 -1.10 -7.13
N THR A 61 -8.86 -1.74 -7.59
CA THR A 61 -9.68 -2.64 -6.77
C THR A 61 -8.84 -3.78 -6.17
N ALA A 62 -7.89 -4.32 -6.92
CA ALA A 62 -7.05 -5.42 -6.45
C ALA A 62 -6.12 -5.00 -5.29
N LEU A 63 -5.59 -3.76 -5.32
CA LEU A 63 -4.80 -3.21 -4.23
C LEU A 63 -5.68 -2.80 -3.05
N ALA A 64 -6.87 -2.25 -3.30
CA ALA A 64 -7.85 -1.97 -2.25
C ALA A 64 -8.22 -3.25 -1.49
N ASP A 65 -8.57 -4.32 -2.20
CA ASP A 65 -8.86 -5.64 -1.62
C ASP A 65 -7.67 -6.24 -0.85
N HIS A 66 -6.45 -5.99 -1.31
CA HIS A 66 -5.26 -6.41 -0.60
C HIS A 66 -5.13 -5.68 0.73
N LEU A 67 -5.26 -4.35 0.73
CA LEU A 67 -5.18 -3.54 1.94
C LEU A 67 -6.29 -3.86 2.96
N VAL A 68 -7.51 -4.16 2.48
CA VAL A 68 -8.61 -4.58 3.38
C VAL A 68 -8.32 -5.91 4.06
N ARG A 69 -7.71 -6.86 3.35
CA ARG A 69 -7.32 -8.17 3.92
C ARG A 69 -6.05 -8.12 4.77
N HIS A 70 -5.19 -7.15 4.50
CA HIS A 70 -3.90 -6.95 5.15
C HIS A 70 -3.77 -5.49 5.60
N PRO A 71 -4.58 -5.05 6.60
CA PRO A 71 -4.64 -3.64 7.02
C PRO A 71 -3.30 -3.12 7.56
N GLU A 72 -2.42 -3.99 8.02
CA GLU A 72 -1.05 -3.65 8.41
C GLU A 72 -0.22 -3.08 7.26
N SER A 73 -0.52 -3.46 6.01
CA SER A 73 0.17 -2.97 4.80
C SER A 73 -0.12 -1.49 4.49
N VAL A 74 -1.18 -0.90 5.06
CA VAL A 74 -1.49 0.53 4.91
C VAL A 74 -0.34 1.41 5.40
N ARG A 75 0.40 0.98 6.41
CA ARG A 75 1.56 1.72 6.94
C ARG A 75 2.71 1.82 5.94
N GLN A 76 2.80 0.91 4.99
CA GLN A 76 3.84 0.91 3.95
C GLN A 76 3.66 2.06 2.96
N LEU A 77 2.46 2.63 2.85
CA LEU A 77 2.19 3.81 2.01
C LEU A 77 2.79 5.09 2.58
N ARG A 78 3.11 5.09 3.89
CA ARG A 78 3.72 6.22 4.56
C ARG A 78 5.23 6.26 4.26
N ASN A 79 5.75 7.42 3.88
CA ASN A 79 7.18 7.64 3.70
C ASN A 79 7.84 6.74 2.65
N VAL A 80 7.15 6.47 1.53
CA VAL A 80 7.73 5.73 0.42
C VAL A 80 8.92 6.50 -0.16
N SER A 81 10.09 5.86 -0.18
CA SER A 81 11.31 6.45 -0.74
C SER A 81 11.19 6.68 -2.24
N ALA A 82 11.70 7.84 -2.71
CA ALA A 82 11.86 8.12 -4.13
C ALA A 82 12.83 7.14 -4.82
N VAL A 83 13.79 6.61 -4.05
CA VAL A 83 14.78 5.65 -4.58
C VAL A 83 14.16 4.26 -4.69
N ALA A 84 14.16 3.72 -5.90
CA ALA A 84 13.69 2.37 -6.15
C ALA A 84 14.61 1.33 -5.48
N PRO A 85 14.05 0.29 -4.84
CA PRO A 85 14.86 -0.81 -4.31
C PRO A 85 15.54 -1.56 -5.46
N THR A 86 16.77 -1.99 -5.24
CA THR A 86 17.48 -2.81 -6.22
C THR A 86 16.81 -4.20 -6.36
N ALA A 87 17.09 -4.90 -7.47
CA ALA A 87 16.66 -6.28 -7.64
C ALA A 87 17.15 -7.19 -6.49
N ARG A 88 18.33 -6.89 -5.94
CA ARG A 88 18.88 -7.60 -4.77
C ARG A 88 18.03 -7.35 -3.51
N ASP A 89 17.63 -6.11 -3.27
CA ASP A 89 16.82 -5.75 -2.08
C ASP A 89 15.44 -6.41 -2.15
N ARG A 90 14.81 -6.38 -3.33
CA ARG A 90 13.53 -7.07 -3.57
C ARG A 90 13.66 -8.57 -3.33
N ARG A 91 14.71 -9.20 -3.88
CA ARG A 91 14.99 -10.63 -3.66
C ARG A 91 15.14 -10.94 -2.17
N VAL A 92 15.90 -10.15 -1.44
CA VAL A 92 16.12 -10.35 0.01
C VAL A 92 14.78 -10.28 0.75
N ARG A 93 13.94 -9.26 0.49
CA ARG A 93 12.63 -9.13 1.14
C ARG A 93 11.70 -10.31 0.84
N LEU A 94 11.59 -10.70 -0.42
CA LEU A 94 10.72 -11.82 -0.82
C LEU A 94 11.16 -13.15 -0.22
N LEU A 95 12.47 -13.42 -0.19
CA LEU A 95 13.00 -14.64 0.42
C LEU A 95 12.80 -14.62 1.95
N SER A 96 13.05 -13.50 2.61
CA SER A 96 12.82 -13.36 4.05
C SER A 96 11.35 -13.52 4.41
N ALA A 97 10.43 -13.02 3.60
CA ALA A 97 8.99 -13.16 3.84
C ALA A 97 8.53 -14.62 3.86
N VAL A 98 9.16 -15.48 3.08
CA VAL A 98 8.87 -16.93 3.05
C VAL A 98 9.73 -17.76 4.01
N GLY A 99 10.53 -17.10 4.87
CA GLY A 99 11.41 -17.77 5.84
C GLY A 99 12.63 -18.45 5.20
N ALA A 100 12.98 -18.12 3.95
CA ALA A 100 14.17 -18.62 3.29
C ALA A 100 15.38 -17.73 3.56
N ASP A 101 16.57 -18.31 3.74
CA ASP A 101 17.80 -17.52 3.90
C ASP A 101 18.22 -16.91 2.54
N PRO A 102 18.24 -15.55 2.41
CA PRO A 102 18.65 -14.90 1.17
C PRO A 102 20.12 -15.15 0.78
N ARG A 103 20.97 -15.62 1.72
CA ARG A 103 22.38 -15.90 1.49
C ARG A 103 22.61 -17.29 0.92
N ASP A 104 21.62 -18.18 1.02
CA ASP A 104 21.73 -19.50 0.45
C ASP A 104 21.85 -19.46 -1.08
N ALA A 105 22.73 -20.28 -1.63
CA ALA A 105 22.88 -20.44 -3.07
C ALA A 105 21.58 -20.99 -3.71
N ARG A 106 20.82 -21.79 -2.96
CA ARG A 106 19.53 -22.37 -3.36
C ARG A 106 18.53 -22.22 -2.21
N PRO A 107 17.98 -21.00 -2.00
CA PRO A 107 17.00 -20.79 -0.96
C PRO A 107 15.80 -21.73 -1.16
N ARG A 108 15.30 -22.30 -0.08
CA ARG A 108 14.16 -23.20 -0.12
C ARG A 108 13.07 -22.69 0.81
N ALA A 109 11.89 -22.59 0.26
CA ALA A 109 10.66 -22.44 1.00
C ALA A 109 9.61 -23.29 0.31
N SER A 110 8.74 -23.93 1.04
CA SER A 110 7.72 -24.81 0.49
C SER A 110 6.48 -24.83 1.37
N GLY A 111 5.37 -25.25 0.76
CA GLY A 111 4.08 -25.36 1.44
C GLY A 111 3.15 -24.18 1.16
N PRO A 112 1.87 -24.32 1.53
CA PRO A 112 0.85 -23.30 1.29
C PRO A 112 1.14 -21.98 2.00
N ASP A 113 1.68 -22.01 3.22
CA ASP A 113 2.00 -20.83 4.01
C ASP A 113 3.10 -19.98 3.35
N ALA A 114 4.15 -20.63 2.80
CA ALA A 114 5.21 -19.94 2.06
C ALA A 114 4.66 -19.30 0.77
N THR A 115 3.73 -19.97 0.09
CA THR A 115 3.10 -19.43 -1.12
C THR A 115 2.25 -18.20 -0.80
N GLU A 116 1.48 -18.24 0.28
CA GLU A 116 0.66 -17.10 0.70
C GLU A 116 1.54 -15.93 1.18
N ALA A 117 2.56 -16.19 2.01
CA ALA A 117 3.52 -15.18 2.44
C ALA A 117 4.22 -14.51 1.23
N LEU A 118 4.56 -15.29 0.19
CA LEU A 118 5.13 -14.73 -1.04
C LEU A 118 4.14 -13.82 -1.78
N ARG A 119 2.86 -14.22 -1.87
CA ARG A 119 1.82 -13.41 -2.52
C ARG A 119 1.60 -12.07 -1.80
N ILE A 120 1.56 -12.10 -0.48
CA ILE A 120 1.44 -10.89 0.34
C ILE A 120 2.64 -9.98 0.10
N ALA A 121 3.86 -10.50 0.27
CA ALA A 121 5.08 -9.73 0.10
C ALA A 121 5.23 -9.16 -1.33
N TYR A 122 4.84 -9.92 -2.35
CA TYR A 122 4.84 -9.43 -3.74
C TYR A 122 3.85 -8.29 -3.95
N ARG A 123 2.66 -8.36 -3.36
CA ARG A 123 1.66 -7.28 -3.45
C ARG A 123 2.11 -6.03 -2.69
N ASP A 124 2.79 -6.20 -1.55
CA ASP A 124 3.39 -5.10 -0.82
C ASP A 124 4.50 -4.39 -1.62
N GLU A 125 5.32 -5.15 -2.36
CA GLU A 125 6.29 -4.57 -3.29
C GLU A 125 5.62 -3.80 -4.43
N LEU A 126 4.52 -4.34 -4.98
CA LEU A 126 3.75 -3.70 -6.02
C LEU A 126 3.12 -2.40 -5.50
N LEU A 127 2.53 -2.44 -4.31
CA LEU A 127 1.95 -1.31 -3.61
C LEU A 127 2.97 -0.18 -3.43
N THR A 128 4.16 -0.50 -2.93
CA THR A 128 5.25 0.46 -2.75
C THR A 128 5.70 1.06 -4.09
N THR A 129 5.71 0.27 -5.17
CA THR A 129 6.05 0.73 -6.51
C THR A 129 5.01 1.73 -7.04
N VAL A 130 3.73 1.40 -6.90
CA VAL A 130 2.62 2.27 -7.32
C VAL A 130 2.65 3.61 -6.56
N VAL A 131 2.84 3.57 -5.24
CA VAL A 131 2.92 4.81 -4.44
C VAL A 131 4.12 5.66 -4.85
N ARG A 132 5.26 5.04 -5.15
CA ARG A 132 6.44 5.77 -5.64
C ARG A 132 6.15 6.48 -6.96
N ASP A 133 5.47 5.80 -7.87
CA ASP A 133 5.07 6.40 -9.15
C ASP A 133 4.11 7.58 -8.93
N LEU A 134 3.11 7.41 -8.09
CA LEU A 134 2.13 8.45 -7.79
C LEU A 134 2.72 9.67 -7.06
N VAL A 135 3.60 9.46 -6.09
CA VAL A 135 4.13 10.53 -5.23
C VAL A 135 5.37 11.20 -5.85
N HIS A 136 6.21 10.44 -6.52
CA HIS A 136 7.50 10.92 -7.03
C HIS A 136 7.57 10.97 -8.56
N GLY A 137 6.51 10.58 -9.27
CA GLY A 137 6.51 10.54 -10.73
C GLY A 137 7.62 9.65 -11.29
N ALA A 138 7.75 8.43 -10.76
CA ALA A 138 8.80 7.50 -11.15
C ALA A 138 8.77 7.25 -12.66
N ARG A 139 9.94 7.31 -13.31
CA ARG A 139 10.04 7.02 -14.74
C ARG A 139 9.89 5.51 -14.95
N VAL A 140 9.31 5.11 -16.07
CA VAL A 140 9.13 3.69 -16.44
C VAL A 140 10.46 2.92 -16.38
N ASP A 141 11.56 3.58 -16.73
CA ASP A 141 12.91 3.00 -16.68
C ASP A 141 13.41 2.70 -15.26
N ASP A 142 12.84 3.34 -14.24
CA ASP A 142 13.20 3.15 -12.82
C ASP A 142 12.38 2.03 -12.16
N VAL A 143 11.37 1.49 -12.86
CA VAL A 143 10.42 0.51 -12.32
C VAL A 143 10.69 -0.90 -12.85
N ALA A 144 11.47 -1.04 -13.93
CA ALA A 144 11.83 -2.31 -14.59
C ALA A 144 13.04 -3.05 -13.88
#